data_303e55c5d467e1af0bfc2d73b851711f
#
_entry.id   303e55c5d467e1af0bfc2d73b851711f
#
_cell.length_a   1.000
_cell.length_b   1.000
_cell.length_c   1.000
_cell.angle_alpha   90.00
_cell.angle_beta   90.00
_cell.angle_gamma   90.00
#
_symmetry.space_group_name_H-M   'P 1'
#
loop_
_entity.id
_entity.type
_entity.pdbx_description
1 polymer ?
#
loop_
_entity_poly.entity_id
_entity_poly.type
_entity_poly.pdbx_seq_one_letter_code
_entity_poly.pdbx_strand_id
1 'polypeptide(L)'
;MQKLKVFSIKNKKRKNINIFKSKIYLKNIRKKLFNSNNNKTQDSLLFFFFNILSVKKLKVLDFGGGAGEYYKDYILPKNIKIDIFDSKDLTKIGRSFPKRGIKFISDKQFLEKKYDVIFINSVFQCIKNIDKVLLFLIKFNSKFIIFSDFWGSKSKKFRIFQNYYNLKTDVYFHNINTLQKNLKKNGYLLRLNLPFIPFLFGEMQYYDTTNLPKKFQTDFAYNFVFEKSKK
;
A
#
# COMPACT_ATOMS: atom_id res chain seq x y z
N MET A 1 -16.86 17.85 -6.48
CA MET A 1 -16.07 17.41 -5.30
C MET A 1 -16.68 16.16 -4.69
N GLN A 2 -16.20 14.97 -5.04
CA GLN A 2 -16.56 13.77 -4.27
C GLN A 2 -15.72 13.75 -2.98
N LYS A 3 -16.28 14.29 -1.91
CA LYS A 3 -15.71 14.10 -0.57
C LYS A 3 -15.60 12.61 -0.31
N LEU A 4 -14.41 12.11 -0.07
CA LEU A 4 -14.18 10.77 0.49
C LEU A 4 -14.94 10.71 1.84
N LYS A 5 -16.23 10.43 1.80
CA LYS A 5 -17.12 10.33 2.95
C LYS A 5 -16.72 9.10 3.73
N VAL A 6 -16.35 9.27 4.86
CA VAL A 6 -16.79 9.52 6.22
C VAL A 6 -16.32 8.40 7.12
N PHE A 7 -15.50 8.78 8.03
CA PHE A 7 -15.05 7.94 9.12
C PHE A 7 -16.06 8.05 10.27
N SER A 8 -16.43 6.95 10.87
CA SER A 8 -17.36 6.93 12.01
C SER A 8 -16.78 6.10 13.15
N ILE A 9 -16.78 6.67 14.37
CA ILE A 9 -16.28 6.02 15.60
C ILE A 9 -17.38 5.22 16.33
N LYS A 10 -18.54 4.98 15.76
CA LYS A 10 -19.65 4.33 16.48
C LYS A 10 -19.38 2.85 16.76
N ASN A 11 -19.23 2.54 18.05
CA ASN A 11 -19.17 1.20 18.64
C ASN A 11 -20.53 0.45 18.50
N LYS A 12 -20.73 -0.29 17.42
CA LYS A 12 -21.66 -1.42 17.43
C LYS A 12 -20.91 -2.64 16.95
N LYS A 13 -20.90 -3.73 17.73
CA LYS A 13 -20.40 -5.05 17.35
C LYS A 13 -21.05 -5.47 16.03
N ARG A 14 -20.37 -5.29 14.90
CA ARG A 14 -20.78 -5.82 13.61
C ARG A 14 -19.70 -6.78 13.11
N LYS A 15 -20.12 -7.84 12.40
CA LYS A 15 -19.20 -8.76 11.74
C LYS A 15 -18.26 -7.97 10.83
N ASN A 16 -16.96 -8.10 11.04
CA ASN A 16 -15.95 -7.56 10.13
C ASN A 16 -16.10 -8.26 8.77
N ILE A 17 -16.47 -7.50 7.76
CA ILE A 17 -16.51 -7.98 6.39
C ILE A 17 -15.10 -7.80 5.82
N ASN A 18 -14.49 -8.90 5.41
CA ASN A 18 -13.26 -8.81 4.62
C ASN A 18 -13.64 -8.36 3.20
N ILE A 19 -13.52 -7.05 2.95
CA ILE A 19 -13.90 -6.44 1.67
C ILE A 19 -13.13 -7.04 0.48
N PHE A 20 -11.90 -7.48 0.67
CA PHE A 20 -11.05 -8.04 -0.38
C PHE A 20 -11.55 -9.39 -0.91
N LYS A 21 -12.46 -10.07 -0.16
CA LYS A 21 -13.18 -11.28 -0.59
C LYS A 21 -14.57 -10.98 -1.13
N SER A 22 -15.02 -9.73 -1.10
CA SER A 22 -16.34 -9.33 -1.58
C SER A 22 -16.43 -9.42 -3.10
N LYS A 23 -17.50 -10.04 -3.62
CA LYS A 23 -17.79 -10.09 -5.07
C LYS A 23 -17.85 -8.70 -5.69
N ILE A 24 -18.38 -7.72 -4.95
CA ILE A 24 -18.47 -6.31 -5.40
C ILE A 24 -17.08 -5.71 -5.57
N TYR A 25 -16.19 -5.89 -4.59
CA TYR A 25 -14.82 -5.42 -4.67
C TYR A 25 -14.07 -6.05 -5.86
N LEU A 26 -14.10 -7.39 -5.97
CA LEU A 26 -13.42 -8.11 -7.05
C LEU A 26 -13.97 -7.73 -8.45
N LYS A 27 -15.28 -7.48 -8.58
CA LYS A 27 -15.89 -6.98 -9.82
C LYS A 27 -15.36 -5.59 -10.17
N ASN A 28 -15.22 -4.69 -9.18
CA ASN A 28 -14.70 -3.34 -9.42
C ASN A 28 -13.22 -3.34 -9.80
N ILE A 29 -12.41 -4.22 -9.19
CA ILE A 29 -11.01 -4.39 -9.58
C ILE A 29 -10.89 -4.85 -11.04
N ARG A 30 -11.70 -5.85 -11.45
CA ARG A 30 -11.77 -6.27 -12.85
C ARG A 30 -12.13 -5.10 -13.78
N LYS A 31 -13.18 -4.33 -13.45
CA LYS A 31 -13.55 -3.14 -14.23
C LYS A 31 -12.39 -2.15 -14.36
N LYS A 32 -11.64 -1.88 -13.30
CA LYS A 32 -10.47 -0.99 -13.35
C LYS A 32 -9.39 -1.49 -14.29
N LEU A 33 -9.16 -2.80 -14.35
CA LEU A 33 -8.20 -3.40 -15.27
C LEU A 33 -8.64 -3.33 -16.73
N PHE A 34 -9.95 -3.47 -17.01
CA PHE A 34 -10.48 -3.45 -18.38
C PHE A 34 -10.69 -2.04 -18.94
N ASN A 35 -11.05 -1.05 -18.10
CA ASN A 35 -11.34 0.29 -18.58
C ASN A 35 -10.07 1.12 -18.76
N SER A 36 -9.81 1.58 -19.98
CA SER A 36 -8.65 2.43 -20.33
C SER A 36 -8.75 3.87 -19.79
N ASN A 37 -9.95 4.32 -19.40
CA ASN A 37 -10.23 5.71 -19.01
C ASN A 37 -10.11 6.00 -17.51
N ASN A 38 -9.50 5.14 -16.72
CA ASN A 38 -9.35 5.40 -15.31
C ASN A 38 -8.16 6.30 -15.03
N ASN A 39 -8.48 7.44 -14.41
CA ASN A 39 -7.56 8.43 -13.91
C ASN A 39 -6.34 7.78 -13.23
N LYS A 40 -5.19 8.09 -13.77
CA LYS A 40 -3.89 7.62 -13.33
C LYS A 40 -3.58 8.28 -11.98
N THR A 41 -3.85 7.61 -10.88
CA THR A 41 -3.10 7.88 -9.65
C THR A 41 -1.71 7.32 -9.87
N GLN A 42 -0.86 8.08 -10.53
CA GLN A 42 0.55 7.73 -10.61
C GLN A 42 1.16 8.04 -9.26
N ASP A 43 1.58 7.01 -8.55
CA ASP A 43 2.51 7.18 -7.44
C ASP A 43 3.87 7.54 -8.04
N SER A 44 4.07 8.84 -8.19
CA SER A 44 5.30 9.41 -8.72
C SER A 44 6.55 8.95 -7.95
N LEU A 45 6.40 8.59 -6.67
CA LEU A 45 7.50 8.15 -5.82
C LEU A 45 8.09 6.81 -6.29
N LEU A 46 7.25 5.80 -6.53
CA LEU A 46 7.73 4.49 -6.98
C LEU A 46 8.40 4.58 -8.36
N PHE A 47 7.77 5.33 -9.27
CA PHE A 47 8.31 5.50 -10.63
C PHE A 47 9.59 6.35 -10.65
N PHE A 48 9.69 7.34 -9.80
CA PHE A 48 10.93 8.08 -9.57
C PHE A 48 12.03 7.12 -9.07
N PHE A 49 11.74 6.26 -8.08
CA PHE A 49 12.69 5.25 -7.61
C PHE A 49 13.07 4.25 -8.69
N PHE A 50 12.14 3.79 -9.51
CA PHE A 50 12.45 2.90 -10.62
C PHE A 50 13.41 3.53 -11.63
N ASN A 51 13.23 4.81 -11.94
CA ASN A 51 14.12 5.52 -12.86
C ASN A 51 15.52 5.74 -12.26
N ILE A 52 15.62 6.09 -10.98
CA ILE A 52 16.93 6.29 -10.32
C ILE A 52 17.67 4.96 -10.11
N LEU A 53 16.96 3.90 -9.74
CA LEU A 53 17.55 2.61 -9.44
C LEU A 53 17.68 1.70 -10.68
N SER A 54 17.15 2.12 -11.82
CA SER A 54 17.07 1.31 -13.06
C SER A 54 18.43 1.02 -13.71
N VAL A 55 19.51 1.58 -13.20
CA VAL A 55 20.88 1.32 -13.70
C VAL A 55 21.31 -0.15 -13.49
N LYS A 56 20.65 -0.88 -12.56
CA LYS A 56 20.95 -2.29 -12.22
C LYS A 56 19.69 -3.13 -12.32
N LYS A 57 19.85 -4.46 -12.42
CA LYS A 57 18.74 -5.40 -12.27
C LYS A 57 18.12 -5.20 -10.89
N LEU A 58 16.82 -4.90 -10.84
CA LEU A 58 16.09 -4.61 -9.61
C LEU A 58 14.96 -5.63 -9.43
N LYS A 59 14.90 -6.24 -8.26
CA LYS A 59 13.84 -7.14 -7.85
C LYS A 59 13.00 -6.52 -6.73
N VAL A 60 11.73 -6.33 -7.01
CA VAL A 60 10.77 -5.66 -6.12
C VAL A 60 9.74 -6.66 -5.61
N LEU A 61 9.49 -6.66 -4.31
CA LEU A 61 8.30 -7.27 -3.72
C LEU A 61 7.26 -6.17 -3.51
N ASP A 62 6.16 -6.23 -4.24
CA ASP A 62 4.97 -5.40 -3.98
C ASP A 62 4.03 -6.18 -3.06
N PHE A 63 4.07 -5.82 -1.77
CA PHE A 63 3.28 -6.48 -0.75
C PHE A 63 1.89 -5.88 -0.65
N GLY A 64 0.87 -6.66 -1.00
CA GLY A 64 -0.52 -6.22 -1.07
C GLY A 64 -0.84 -5.44 -2.35
N GLY A 65 -0.10 -5.67 -3.43
CA GLY A 65 -0.24 -4.94 -4.69
C GLY A 65 -1.50 -5.28 -5.51
N GLY A 66 -2.47 -5.96 -4.90
CA GLY A 66 -3.77 -6.24 -5.52
C GLY A 66 -3.66 -7.14 -6.75
N ALA A 67 -4.39 -6.78 -7.78
CA ALA A 67 -4.33 -7.42 -9.10
C ALA A 67 -3.35 -6.71 -10.06
N GLY A 68 -2.50 -5.82 -9.56
CA GLY A 68 -1.51 -5.10 -10.35
C GLY A 68 -2.09 -3.92 -11.15
N GLU A 69 -3.29 -3.45 -10.79
CA GLU A 69 -3.94 -2.32 -11.44
C GLU A 69 -3.09 -1.04 -11.41
N TYR A 70 -2.24 -0.93 -10.42
CA TYR A 70 -1.28 0.14 -10.26
C TYR A 70 -0.28 0.21 -11.42
N TYR A 71 0.11 -0.95 -11.97
CA TYR A 71 1.08 -1.06 -13.06
C TYR A 71 0.46 -1.11 -14.44
N LYS A 72 -0.87 -1.04 -14.56
CA LYS A 72 -1.60 -1.29 -15.80
C LYS A 72 -1.06 -0.48 -16.98
N ASP A 73 -0.92 0.82 -16.78
CA ASP A 73 -0.57 1.77 -17.84
C ASP A 73 0.92 2.15 -17.84
N TYR A 74 1.73 1.46 -17.02
CA TYR A 74 3.13 1.78 -16.87
C TYR A 74 4.03 0.81 -17.63
N ILE A 75 4.95 1.33 -18.44
CA ILE A 75 5.96 0.53 -19.14
C ILE A 75 7.14 0.29 -18.18
N LEU A 76 7.23 -0.92 -17.64
CA LEU A 76 8.34 -1.30 -16.78
C LEU A 76 9.66 -1.37 -17.54
N PRO A 77 10.74 -0.76 -17.01
CA PRO A 77 12.09 -0.98 -17.54
C PRO A 77 12.45 -2.46 -17.59
N LYS A 78 13.19 -2.88 -18.62
CA LYS A 78 13.51 -4.31 -18.88
C LYS A 78 14.25 -4.99 -17.73
N ASN A 79 14.99 -4.24 -16.95
CA ASN A 79 15.81 -4.68 -15.82
C ASN A 79 15.07 -4.73 -14.50
N ILE A 80 13.77 -4.34 -14.44
CA ILE A 80 12.95 -4.41 -13.24
C ILE A 80 12.04 -5.64 -13.29
N LYS A 81 12.02 -6.39 -12.18
CA LYS A 81 11.08 -7.50 -11.95
C LYS A 81 10.28 -7.21 -10.68
N ILE A 82 8.98 -7.40 -10.75
CA ILE A 82 8.06 -7.18 -9.63
C ILE A 82 7.32 -8.46 -9.32
N ASP A 83 7.44 -8.92 -8.09
CA ASP A 83 6.60 -9.98 -7.54
C ASP A 83 5.49 -9.31 -6.72
N ILE A 84 4.24 -9.40 -7.19
CA ILE A 84 3.06 -8.93 -6.48
C ILE A 84 2.56 -10.05 -5.58
N PHE A 85 2.61 -9.82 -4.26
CA PHE A 85 2.11 -10.76 -3.27
C PHE A 85 0.78 -10.29 -2.70
N ASP A 86 -0.29 -11.06 -2.95
CA ASP A 86 -1.64 -10.76 -2.46
C ASP A 86 -2.50 -12.03 -2.33
N SER A 87 -3.77 -11.89 -1.98
CA SER A 87 -4.75 -12.97 -1.87
C SER A 87 -4.88 -13.76 -3.18
N LYS A 88 -5.33 -15.03 -3.08
CA LYS A 88 -5.56 -15.90 -4.25
C LYS A 88 -6.52 -15.27 -5.27
N ASP A 89 -7.57 -14.59 -4.80
CA ASP A 89 -8.58 -14.00 -5.68
C ASP A 89 -8.00 -12.84 -6.50
N LEU A 90 -7.25 -11.94 -5.87
CA LEU A 90 -6.63 -10.79 -6.53
C LEU A 90 -5.52 -11.22 -7.47
N THR A 91 -4.65 -12.12 -7.04
CA THR A 91 -3.57 -12.64 -7.91
C THR A 91 -4.11 -13.44 -9.10
N LYS A 92 -5.25 -14.15 -8.94
CA LYS A 92 -5.95 -14.82 -10.07
C LYS A 92 -6.44 -13.79 -11.09
N ILE A 93 -7.03 -12.68 -10.62
CA ILE A 93 -7.45 -11.58 -11.52
C ILE A 93 -6.22 -10.99 -12.21
N GLY A 94 -5.13 -10.70 -11.49
CA GLY A 94 -3.92 -10.13 -12.06
C GLY A 94 -3.29 -11.00 -13.14
N ARG A 95 -3.26 -12.33 -12.96
CA ARG A 95 -2.76 -13.28 -13.98
C ARG A 95 -3.58 -13.29 -15.27
N SER A 96 -4.84 -12.85 -15.23
CA SER A 96 -5.68 -12.70 -16.44
C SER A 96 -5.26 -11.49 -17.28
N PHE A 97 -4.38 -10.63 -16.76
CA PHE A 97 -3.80 -9.47 -17.43
C PHE A 97 -2.27 -9.51 -17.33
N PRO A 98 -1.63 -10.47 -18.02
CA PRO A 98 -0.20 -10.66 -17.91
C PRO A 98 0.53 -9.41 -18.37
N LYS A 99 1.53 -9.02 -17.61
CA LYS A 99 2.40 -7.89 -17.92
C LYS A 99 3.86 -8.30 -17.79
N ARG A 100 4.67 -7.89 -18.76
CA ARG A 100 6.10 -8.17 -18.76
C ARG A 100 6.76 -7.69 -17.46
N GLY A 101 7.54 -8.56 -16.84
CA GLY A 101 8.28 -8.24 -15.63
C GLY A 101 7.48 -8.32 -14.34
N ILE A 102 6.17 -8.67 -14.41
CA ILE A 102 5.31 -8.85 -13.23
C ILE A 102 4.95 -10.32 -13.05
N LYS A 103 5.11 -10.80 -11.81
CA LYS A 103 4.68 -12.12 -11.35
C LYS A 103 3.70 -11.98 -10.18
N PHE A 104 2.61 -12.75 -10.21
CA PHE A 104 1.59 -12.74 -9.14
C PHE A 104 1.76 -13.97 -8.24
N ILE A 105 1.91 -13.75 -6.94
CA ILE A 105 2.18 -14.76 -5.92
C ILE A 105 1.14 -14.66 -4.82
N SER A 106 0.49 -15.78 -4.48
CA SER A 106 -0.48 -15.85 -3.38
C SER A 106 -0.06 -16.75 -2.22
N ASP A 107 1.05 -17.46 -2.38
CA ASP A 107 1.60 -18.31 -1.34
C ASP A 107 3.04 -17.90 -1.02
N LYS A 108 3.34 -17.79 0.27
CA LYS A 108 4.63 -17.34 0.78
C LYS A 108 5.81 -18.22 0.36
N GLN A 109 5.57 -19.52 0.16
CA GLN A 109 6.61 -20.47 -0.25
C GLN A 109 7.19 -20.16 -1.64
N PHE A 110 6.43 -19.44 -2.49
CA PHE A 110 6.88 -19.03 -3.82
C PHE A 110 7.56 -17.66 -3.85
N LEU A 111 7.70 -16.99 -2.70
CA LEU A 111 8.47 -15.77 -2.58
C LEU A 111 9.96 -16.08 -2.68
N GLU A 112 10.68 -15.17 -3.30
CA GLU A 112 12.14 -15.27 -3.36
C GLU A 112 12.78 -15.07 -2.00
N LYS A 113 14.00 -15.57 -1.83
CA LYS A 113 14.75 -15.38 -0.58
C LYS A 113 15.20 -13.94 -0.35
N LYS A 114 15.32 -13.14 -1.44
CA LYS A 114 15.84 -11.77 -1.37
C LYS A 114 15.13 -10.88 -2.39
N TYR A 115 14.84 -9.67 -1.98
CA TYR A 115 14.37 -8.56 -2.81
C TYR A 115 15.25 -7.33 -2.56
N ASP A 116 15.45 -6.52 -3.60
CA ASP A 116 16.19 -5.25 -3.46
C ASP A 116 15.31 -4.18 -2.81
N VAL A 117 14.02 -4.19 -3.16
CA VAL A 117 13.02 -3.25 -2.66
C VAL A 117 11.80 -4.01 -2.18
N ILE A 118 11.25 -3.64 -1.05
CA ILE A 118 9.90 -3.97 -0.61
C ILE A 118 9.06 -2.71 -0.76
N PHE A 119 8.00 -2.80 -1.55
CA PHE A 119 7.03 -1.74 -1.75
C PHE A 119 5.70 -2.11 -1.08
N ILE A 120 5.11 -1.16 -0.37
CA ILE A 120 3.86 -1.34 0.40
C ILE A 120 3.01 -0.11 0.15
N ASN A 121 1.98 -0.25 -0.68
CA ASN A 121 1.10 0.86 -1.03
C ASN A 121 -0.31 0.61 -0.55
N SER A 122 -0.88 1.52 0.25
CA SER A 122 -2.28 1.47 0.72
C SER A 122 -2.68 0.16 1.38
N VAL A 123 -1.78 -0.52 2.11
CA VAL A 123 -2.01 -1.86 2.67
C VAL A 123 -2.14 -1.85 4.19
N PHE A 124 -1.24 -1.14 4.86
CA PHE A 124 -1.12 -1.24 6.31
C PHE A 124 -2.36 -0.73 7.05
N GLN A 125 -3.11 0.22 6.48
CA GLN A 125 -4.39 0.65 7.04
C GLN A 125 -5.44 -0.47 7.10
N CYS A 126 -5.28 -1.54 6.33
CA CYS A 126 -6.17 -2.70 6.33
C CYS A 126 -5.73 -3.79 7.32
N ILE A 127 -4.58 -3.65 7.94
CA ILE A 127 -3.97 -4.66 8.80
C ILE A 127 -4.00 -4.22 10.26
N LYS A 128 -4.70 -4.99 11.11
CA LYS A 128 -4.79 -4.68 12.55
C LYS A 128 -3.42 -4.74 13.24
N ASN A 129 -2.59 -5.72 12.94
CA ASN A 129 -1.29 -5.92 13.56
C ASN A 129 -0.18 -5.91 12.50
N ILE A 130 0.38 -4.72 12.27
CA ILE A 130 1.45 -4.55 11.28
C ILE A 130 2.80 -5.09 11.75
N ASP A 131 3.03 -5.24 13.06
CA ASP A 131 4.34 -5.67 13.57
C ASP A 131 4.71 -7.06 13.08
N LYS A 132 3.74 -8.00 13.07
CA LYS A 132 3.96 -9.36 12.53
C LYS A 132 4.29 -9.34 11.04
N VAL A 133 3.62 -8.48 10.28
CA VAL A 133 3.88 -8.33 8.83
C VAL A 133 5.24 -7.69 8.62
N LEU A 134 5.55 -6.66 9.38
CA LEU A 134 6.84 -5.98 9.29
C LEU A 134 8.00 -6.92 9.58
N LEU A 135 7.90 -7.72 10.65
CA LEU A 135 8.90 -8.74 10.97
C LEU A 135 9.07 -9.79 9.86
N PHE A 136 7.98 -10.16 9.19
CA PHE A 136 8.05 -11.04 8.03
C PHE A 136 8.79 -10.37 6.86
N LEU A 137 8.48 -9.12 6.56
CA LEU A 137 9.08 -8.37 5.45
C LEU A 137 10.57 -8.08 5.69
N ILE A 138 10.95 -7.78 6.91
CA ILE A 138 12.36 -7.51 7.29
C ILE A 138 13.27 -8.73 7.04
N LYS A 139 12.75 -9.96 7.08
CA LYS A 139 13.51 -11.19 6.81
C LYS A 139 14.10 -11.24 5.41
N PHE A 140 13.53 -10.54 4.43
CA PHE A 140 14.09 -10.45 3.08
C PHE A 140 15.37 -9.62 3.01
N ASN A 141 15.72 -8.90 4.06
CA ASN A 141 16.93 -8.06 4.17
C ASN A 141 17.12 -7.12 2.97
N SER A 142 16.03 -6.55 2.49
CA SER A 142 15.99 -5.69 1.32
C SER A 142 16.76 -4.40 1.57
N LYS A 143 17.35 -3.83 0.51
CA LYS A 143 18.05 -2.54 0.63
C LYS A 143 17.10 -1.41 0.98
N PHE A 144 15.90 -1.41 0.39
CA PHE A 144 14.87 -0.40 0.67
C PHE A 144 13.56 -1.03 1.09
N ILE A 145 12.88 -0.37 2.04
CA ILE A 145 11.46 -0.56 2.35
C ILE A 145 10.76 0.76 2.10
N ILE A 146 9.79 0.76 1.19
CA ILE A 146 9.05 1.94 0.75
C ILE A 146 7.59 1.77 1.13
N PHE A 147 7.08 2.73 1.87
CA PHE A 147 5.64 2.85 2.15
C PHE A 147 5.08 4.01 1.34
N SER A 148 4.01 3.76 0.64
CA SER A 148 3.19 4.78 0.01
C SER A 148 1.78 4.71 0.56
N ASP A 149 1.13 5.87 0.73
CA ASP A 149 -0.19 5.95 1.34
C ASP A 149 -0.30 5.23 2.70
N PHE A 150 0.69 5.47 3.56
CA PHE A 150 0.69 4.93 4.92
C PHE A 150 -0.18 5.80 5.83
N TRP A 151 -1.25 5.23 6.38
CA TRP A 151 -2.13 5.92 7.30
C TRP A 151 -1.52 5.94 8.70
N GLY A 152 -0.85 7.05 8.97
CA GLY A 152 -0.06 7.24 10.17
C GLY A 152 -0.71 8.17 11.19
N SER A 153 -0.41 7.95 12.47
CA SER A 153 -0.77 8.82 13.58
C SER A 153 0.48 9.20 14.37
N LYS A 154 0.62 10.48 14.69
CA LYS A 154 1.66 10.98 15.61
C LYS A 154 1.38 10.60 17.07
N SER A 155 0.09 10.31 17.38
CA SER A 155 -0.35 9.84 18.71
C SER A 155 -0.37 8.31 18.75
N LYS A 156 -1.28 7.72 19.51
CA LYS A 156 -1.47 6.28 19.56
C LYS A 156 -2.18 5.75 18.33
N LYS A 157 -2.01 4.45 18.05
CA LYS A 157 -2.79 3.72 17.06
C LYS A 157 -4.28 3.80 17.38
N PHE A 158 -5.10 4.00 16.35
CA PHE A 158 -6.56 3.96 16.48
C PHE A 158 -7.21 3.30 15.27
N ARG A 159 -8.47 2.91 15.44
CA ARG A 159 -9.29 2.29 14.41
C ARG A 159 -10.49 3.16 14.11
N ILE A 160 -10.85 3.24 12.84
CA ILE A 160 -12.06 3.88 12.35
C ILE A 160 -12.77 2.96 11.37
N PHE A 161 -13.95 3.34 10.92
CA PHE A 161 -14.68 2.68 9.86
C PHE A 161 -14.66 3.53 8.59
N GLN A 162 -14.38 2.90 7.47
CA GLN A 162 -14.47 3.51 6.16
C GLN A 162 -15.55 2.81 5.33
N ASN A 163 -16.34 3.59 4.60
CA ASN A 163 -17.23 3.05 3.57
C ASN A 163 -16.42 2.87 2.29
N TYR A 164 -16.27 1.62 1.87
CA TYR A 164 -15.56 1.27 0.66
C TYR A 164 -16.48 0.42 -0.22
N TYR A 165 -16.87 0.93 -1.40
CA TYR A 165 -17.85 0.29 -2.28
C TYR A 165 -19.16 -0.13 -1.55
N ASN A 166 -19.72 0.78 -0.73
CA ASN A 166 -20.89 0.54 0.12
C ASN A 166 -20.70 -0.54 1.21
N LEU A 167 -19.49 -0.99 1.42
CA LEU A 167 -19.13 -1.90 2.51
C LEU A 167 -18.39 -1.15 3.60
N LYS A 168 -18.83 -1.33 4.86
CA LYS A 168 -18.09 -0.78 6.01
C LYS A 168 -16.93 -1.69 6.33
N THR A 169 -15.73 -1.14 6.33
CA THR A 169 -14.51 -1.86 6.68
C THR A 169 -13.75 -1.14 7.79
N ASP A 170 -13.07 -1.92 8.62
CA ASP A 170 -12.12 -1.40 9.58
C ASP A 170 -10.89 -0.87 8.86
N VAL A 171 -10.46 0.33 9.24
CA VAL A 171 -9.15 0.86 8.86
C VAL A 171 -8.42 1.36 10.09
N TYR A 172 -7.10 1.27 10.04
CA TYR A 172 -6.22 1.54 11.17
C TYR A 172 -5.25 2.66 10.82
N PHE A 173 -5.14 3.62 11.74
CA PHE A 173 -4.05 4.58 11.76
C PHE A 173 -2.97 4.05 12.71
N HIS A 174 -1.79 3.80 12.20
CA HIS A 174 -0.70 3.24 12.97
C HIS A 174 0.20 4.34 13.55
N ASN A 175 0.75 4.10 14.74
CA ASN A 175 1.68 5.05 15.33
C ASN A 175 3.00 5.09 14.53
N ILE A 176 3.33 6.27 14.00
CA ILE A 176 4.50 6.50 13.14
C ILE A 176 5.81 6.24 13.91
N ASN A 177 5.89 6.72 15.15
CA ASN A 177 7.09 6.56 15.96
C ASN A 177 7.38 5.09 16.26
N THR A 178 6.33 4.29 16.49
CA THR A 178 6.48 2.83 16.68
C THR A 178 6.99 2.16 15.42
N LEU A 179 6.44 2.49 14.23
CA LEU A 179 6.94 1.98 12.96
C LEU A 179 8.42 2.30 12.77
N GLN A 180 8.80 3.57 12.93
CA GLN A 180 10.18 4.03 12.75
C GLN A 180 11.14 3.36 13.74
N LYS A 181 10.74 3.26 15.02
CA LYS A 181 11.52 2.58 16.06
C LYS A 181 11.76 1.11 15.72
N ASN A 182 10.71 0.40 15.27
CA ASN A 182 10.83 -1.01 14.90
C ASN A 182 11.74 -1.22 13.69
N LEU A 183 11.64 -0.36 12.68
CA LEU A 183 12.54 -0.41 11.52
C LEU A 183 13.98 -0.07 11.90
N LYS A 184 14.20 0.98 12.71
CA LYS A 184 15.53 1.36 13.19
C LYS A 184 16.21 0.23 13.98
N LYS A 185 15.49 -0.46 14.88
CA LYS A 185 15.99 -1.63 15.61
C LYS A 185 16.47 -2.76 14.68
N ASN A 186 15.90 -2.85 13.48
CA ASN A 186 16.26 -3.84 12.47
C ASN A 186 17.24 -3.28 11.42
N GLY A 187 17.91 -2.17 11.71
CA GLY A 187 18.97 -1.58 10.89
C GLY A 187 18.47 -0.79 9.69
N TYR A 188 17.22 -0.31 9.70
CA TYR A 188 16.68 0.55 8.64
C TYR A 188 16.62 2.00 9.11
N LEU A 189 17.20 2.90 8.33
CA LEU A 189 17.21 4.35 8.59
C LEU A 189 16.18 5.03 7.70
N LEU A 190 15.41 5.94 8.27
CA LEU A 190 14.46 6.77 7.52
C LEU A 190 15.25 7.74 6.63
N ARG A 191 15.01 7.70 5.31
CA ARG A 191 15.64 8.58 4.32
C ARG A 191 14.69 9.63 3.77
N LEU A 192 13.39 9.27 3.70
CA LEU A 192 12.38 10.17 3.16
C LEU A 192 11.12 10.07 4.01
N ASN A 193 10.53 11.22 4.32
CA ASN A 193 9.23 11.36 4.97
C ASN A 193 8.50 12.52 4.29
N LEU A 194 7.55 12.19 3.43
CA LEU A 194 6.76 13.16 2.70
C LEU A 194 5.26 12.91 2.92
N PRO A 195 4.43 13.94 2.86
CA PRO A 195 2.99 13.74 2.78
C PRO A 195 2.63 12.97 1.51
N PHE A 196 1.68 12.06 1.62
CA PHE A 196 1.00 11.46 0.48
C PHE A 196 -0.34 12.16 0.30
N ILE A 197 -0.46 12.93 -0.76
CA ILE A 197 -1.69 13.63 -1.14
C ILE A 197 -2.11 13.04 -2.47
N PRO A 198 -3.19 12.23 -2.52
CA PRO A 198 -3.64 11.66 -3.77
C PRO A 198 -4.10 12.75 -4.72
N PHE A 199 -3.69 12.63 -5.97
CA PHE A 199 -4.12 13.50 -7.05
C PHE A 199 -5.16 12.76 -7.88
N LEU A 200 -6.42 13.18 -7.78
CA LEU A 200 -7.55 12.58 -8.47
C LEU A 200 -8.30 13.64 -9.28
N PHE A 201 -8.66 13.29 -10.51
CA PHE A 201 -9.45 14.17 -11.40
C PHE A 201 -8.82 15.57 -11.62
N GLY A 202 -7.49 15.67 -11.60
CA GLY A 202 -6.82 16.95 -11.77
C GLY A 202 -6.72 17.81 -10.50
N GLU A 203 -7.18 17.30 -9.35
CA GLU A 203 -7.18 18.01 -8.08
C GLU A 203 -6.48 17.22 -6.97
N MET A 204 -5.84 17.92 -6.04
CA MET A 204 -5.35 17.32 -4.81
C MET A 204 -6.52 16.96 -3.91
N GLN A 205 -6.54 15.71 -3.44
CA GLN A 205 -7.56 15.22 -2.52
C GLN A 205 -6.96 15.09 -1.13
N TYR A 206 -7.61 15.72 -0.15
CA TYR A 206 -7.23 15.61 1.25
C TYR A 206 -8.13 14.62 1.97
N TYR A 207 -7.58 13.94 2.98
CA TYR A 207 -8.39 13.08 3.84
C TYR A 207 -9.31 13.94 4.71
N ASP A 208 -10.61 13.84 4.49
CA ASP A 208 -11.59 14.52 5.35
C ASP A 208 -11.74 13.77 6.67
N THR A 209 -10.99 14.19 7.67
CA THR A 209 -11.02 13.66 9.04
C THR A 209 -11.62 14.67 10.02
N THR A 210 -12.25 15.74 9.54
CA THR A 210 -12.81 16.81 10.38
C THR A 210 -13.88 16.34 11.35
N ASN A 211 -14.58 15.25 11.03
CA ASN A 211 -15.55 14.60 11.90
C ASN A 211 -14.94 13.72 13.00
N LEU A 212 -13.62 13.57 13.03
CA LEU A 212 -12.92 12.87 14.10
C LEU A 212 -12.55 13.84 15.23
N PRO A 213 -12.36 13.34 16.47
CA PRO A 213 -11.77 14.13 17.53
C PRO A 213 -10.43 14.76 17.09
N LYS A 214 -10.16 16.02 17.47
CA LYS A 214 -9.00 16.81 17.03
C LYS A 214 -7.67 16.05 17.06
N LYS A 215 -7.45 15.22 18.08
CA LYS A 215 -6.23 14.37 18.22
C LYS A 215 -6.09 13.25 17.17
N PHE A 216 -7.12 12.98 16.39
CA PHE A 216 -7.16 11.94 15.34
C PHE A 216 -7.31 12.54 13.94
N GLN A 217 -7.38 13.87 13.84
CA GLN A 217 -7.46 14.52 12.54
C GLN A 217 -6.11 14.48 11.85
N THR A 218 -6.14 14.30 10.54
CA THR A 218 -4.99 14.34 9.64
C THR A 218 -5.45 14.76 8.25
N ASP A 219 -4.62 15.53 7.56
CA ASP A 219 -4.89 16.02 6.22
C ASP A 219 -4.30 15.13 5.14
N PHE A 220 -3.36 14.26 5.50
CA PHE A 220 -2.64 13.41 4.57
C PHE A 220 -2.20 12.09 5.19
N ALA A 221 -1.93 11.12 4.35
CA ALA A 221 -1.14 9.95 4.67
C ALA A 221 0.36 10.24 4.45
N TYR A 222 1.20 9.23 4.59
CA TYR A 222 2.65 9.42 4.54
C TYR A 222 3.28 8.54 3.48
N ASN A 223 4.31 9.09 2.84
CA ASN A 223 5.29 8.34 2.07
C ASN A 223 6.57 8.23 2.90
N PHE A 224 7.04 7.01 3.13
CA PHE A 224 8.30 6.76 3.80
C PHE A 224 9.23 5.94 2.92
N VAL A 225 10.50 6.29 2.93
CA VAL A 225 11.58 5.46 2.41
C VAL A 225 12.56 5.15 3.52
N PHE A 226 12.75 3.87 3.77
CA PHE A 226 13.75 3.37 4.69
C PHE A 226 14.84 2.64 3.92
N GLU A 227 16.09 2.91 4.26
CA GLU A 227 17.25 2.24 3.70
C GLU A 227 17.95 1.39 4.75
N LYS A 228 18.35 0.19 4.38
CA LYS A 228 19.17 -0.68 5.23
C LYS A 228 20.53 -0.03 5.43
N SER A 229 20.93 0.19 6.69
CA SER A 229 22.27 0.66 7.00
C SER A 229 23.32 -0.37 6.57
N LYS A 230 24.38 0.08 5.93
CA LYS A 230 25.59 -0.75 5.77
C LYS A 230 26.14 -1.00 7.16
N LYS A 231 26.32 -2.25 7.52
CA LYS A 231 27.13 -2.60 8.69
C LYS A 231 28.58 -2.32 8.38
#